data_ef9fbd57db4fa5982dd9bf06667e7917
#
_entry.id   ef9fbd57db4fa5982dd9bf06667e7917
#
_cell.length_a   1.000
_cell.length_b   1.000
_cell.length_c   1.000
_cell.angle_alpha   90.00
_cell.angle_beta   90.00
_cell.angle_gamma   90.00
#
_symmetry.space_group_name_H-M   'P 1'
#
loop_
_entity.id
_entity.type
_entity.pdbx_description
1 polymer ?
#
loop_
_entity_poly.entity_id
_entity_poly.type
_entity_poly.pdbx_seq_one_letter_code
_entity_poly.pdbx_strand_id
1 'polypeptide(L)'
;MRLGNLQLDHPLFLAPMSGITDYPFRQLAREMGCGLVFTEMVSAEGLIRKGEAFLKIKKDEHPVSVQLFGSNPEVIAEAAQMAEAMGADAIDFNMGCPAKQLVEAGAGVDLMRFPEKVKEILTMVRRKVKSPLTIKIRSGWDSKNINAVEISKIAEDCGIDAISIHPRTKDQGFRGRADWKLIGEVKKAVRIPVVGNGDVTQPSLAKEMLEETGCDGVMIGRGALGNPWIFGFKNSGRWEEKPATPPLGEKQRMIHYHFLLVQAHWGEKGAVKTFRKHIYWYTKGLPGCSSFHSKLSGIREKEALFEAIHSYFDFVQKGNQCQSFGSAKNRSVTG
;
A
#
# COMPACT_ATOMS: atom_id res chain seq x y z
N MET A 1 7.69 -8.36 14.43
CA MET A 1 6.46 -9.13 14.12
C MET A 1 6.83 -10.37 13.33
N ARG A 2 6.10 -11.49 13.47
CA ARG A 2 6.39 -12.73 12.75
C ARG A 2 5.19 -13.16 11.92
N LEU A 3 5.42 -13.51 10.64
CA LEU A 3 4.43 -14.09 9.73
C LEU A 3 4.91 -15.50 9.34
N GLY A 4 4.28 -16.55 9.84
CA GLY A 4 4.80 -17.90 9.67
C GLY A 4 6.28 -18.01 10.09
N ASN A 5 7.17 -18.33 9.15
CA ASN A 5 8.63 -18.38 9.36
C ASN A 5 9.36 -17.06 9.04
N LEU A 6 8.68 -16.04 8.51
CA LEU A 6 9.27 -14.75 8.16
C LEU A 6 9.28 -13.81 9.36
N GLN A 7 10.47 -13.39 9.78
CA GLN A 7 10.66 -12.37 10.81
C GLN A 7 10.70 -10.99 10.16
N LEU A 8 9.86 -10.06 10.65
CA LEU A 8 9.78 -8.69 10.18
C LEU A 8 10.27 -7.71 11.25
N ASP A 9 11.11 -6.77 10.86
CA ASP A 9 11.69 -5.78 11.77
C ASP A 9 10.68 -4.71 12.21
N HIS A 10 9.71 -4.42 11.34
CA HIS A 10 8.70 -3.37 11.56
C HIS A 10 7.28 -3.86 11.27
N PRO A 11 6.27 -3.38 12.04
CA PRO A 11 4.88 -3.76 11.85
C PRO A 11 4.14 -2.89 10.82
N LEU A 12 4.87 -2.11 9.99
CA LEU A 12 4.28 -1.26 8.95
C LEU A 12 4.48 -1.87 7.58
N PHE A 13 3.39 -2.03 6.83
CA PHE A 13 3.35 -2.68 5.53
C PHE A 13 2.84 -1.75 4.45
N LEU A 14 3.39 -1.85 3.23
CA LEU A 14 2.87 -1.15 2.06
C LEU A 14 1.74 -1.98 1.44
N ALA A 15 0.53 -1.41 1.34
CA ALA A 15 -0.60 -2.10 0.71
C ALA A 15 -0.38 -2.30 -0.80
N PRO A 16 -0.84 -3.42 -1.37
CA PRO A 16 -0.88 -3.62 -2.81
C PRO A 16 -1.84 -2.62 -3.48
N MET A 17 -1.36 -1.87 -4.47
CA MET A 17 -2.14 -0.87 -5.20
C MET A 17 -1.81 -0.93 -6.69
N SER A 18 -2.75 -1.39 -7.51
CA SER A 18 -2.58 -1.52 -8.96
C SER A 18 -2.23 -0.20 -9.62
N GLY A 19 -1.23 -0.21 -10.50
CA GLY A 19 -0.70 0.97 -11.18
C GLY A 19 0.12 1.89 -10.26
N ILE A 20 0.43 1.49 -9.03
CA ILE A 20 1.09 2.35 -8.04
C ILE A 20 2.27 1.66 -7.37
N THR A 21 2.06 0.48 -6.78
CA THR A 21 3.10 -0.25 -6.04
C THR A 21 3.96 -1.11 -6.98
N ASP A 22 4.43 -0.47 -8.06
CA ASP A 22 5.46 -1.01 -8.92
C ASP A 22 6.80 -1.14 -8.18
N TYR A 23 7.77 -1.79 -8.79
CA TYR A 23 9.07 -2.02 -8.14
C TYR A 23 9.73 -0.74 -7.60
N PRO A 24 9.81 0.39 -8.35
CA PRO A 24 10.41 1.61 -7.81
C PRO A 24 9.74 2.14 -6.53
N PHE A 25 8.41 2.04 -6.44
CA PHE A 25 7.70 2.50 -5.26
C PHE A 25 7.88 1.52 -4.08
N ARG A 26 7.96 0.22 -4.33
CA ARG A 26 8.27 -0.77 -3.28
C ARG A 26 9.69 -0.60 -2.75
N GLN A 27 10.66 -0.41 -3.64
CA GLN A 27 12.05 -0.10 -3.26
C GLN A 27 12.10 1.14 -2.36
N LEU A 28 11.50 2.25 -2.80
CA LEU A 28 11.43 3.47 -1.99
C LEU A 28 10.80 3.24 -0.62
N ALA A 29 9.70 2.49 -0.55
CA ALA A 29 9.05 2.18 0.73
C ALA A 29 9.95 1.36 1.66
N ARG A 30 10.72 0.39 1.13
CA ARG A 30 11.70 -0.39 1.90
C ARG A 30 12.80 0.50 2.47
N GLU A 31 13.39 1.34 1.65
CA GLU A 31 14.42 2.30 2.06
C GLU A 31 13.92 3.27 3.15
N MET A 32 12.63 3.57 3.14
CA MET A 32 11.97 4.43 4.13
C MET A 32 11.55 3.69 5.41
N GLY A 33 11.83 2.38 5.54
CA GLY A 33 11.59 1.60 6.74
C GLY A 33 10.31 0.76 6.73
N CYS A 34 9.67 0.55 5.58
CA CYS A 34 8.55 -0.37 5.45
C CYS A 34 8.97 -1.80 5.79
N GLY A 35 8.27 -2.50 6.68
CA GLY A 35 8.60 -3.85 7.14
C GLY A 35 8.34 -4.93 6.09
N LEU A 36 7.27 -4.78 5.29
CA LEU A 36 6.92 -5.71 4.21
C LEU A 36 6.23 -4.93 3.09
N VAL A 37 6.69 -5.14 1.86
CA VAL A 37 6.03 -4.61 0.67
C VAL A 37 5.26 -5.69 -0.06
N PHE A 38 4.21 -5.28 -0.78
CA PHE A 38 3.39 -6.16 -1.59
C PHE A 38 3.51 -5.75 -3.05
N THR A 39 3.57 -6.73 -3.95
CA THR A 39 3.49 -6.45 -5.38
C THR A 39 2.12 -5.83 -5.72
N GLU A 40 1.99 -5.26 -6.90
CA GLU A 40 0.67 -5.06 -7.49
C GLU A 40 -0.03 -6.42 -7.58
N MET A 41 -1.38 -6.40 -7.74
CA MET A 41 -2.14 -7.65 -7.89
C MET A 41 -1.70 -8.40 -9.16
N VAL A 42 -1.25 -9.63 -9.01
CA VAL A 42 -0.79 -10.53 -10.07
C VAL A 42 -1.91 -11.52 -10.41
N SER A 43 -2.36 -11.55 -11.67
CA SER A 43 -3.30 -12.58 -12.12
C SER A 43 -2.64 -13.95 -12.08
N ALA A 44 -3.27 -14.92 -11.42
CA ALA A 44 -2.78 -16.29 -11.37
C ALA A 44 -2.64 -16.89 -12.78
N GLU A 45 -3.66 -16.73 -13.64
CA GLU A 45 -3.62 -17.17 -15.03
C GLU A 45 -2.53 -16.43 -15.84
N GLY A 46 -2.37 -15.12 -15.54
CA GLY A 46 -1.33 -14.31 -16.20
C GLY A 46 0.08 -14.77 -15.85
N LEU A 47 0.31 -15.12 -14.59
CA LEU A 47 1.60 -15.61 -14.10
C LEU A 47 1.94 -16.97 -14.72
N ILE A 48 1.03 -17.93 -14.71
CA ILE A 48 1.24 -19.25 -15.31
C ILE A 48 1.58 -19.10 -16.80
N ARG A 49 0.85 -18.26 -17.54
CA ARG A 49 1.04 -18.10 -18.97
C ARG A 49 2.35 -17.40 -19.36
N LYS A 50 2.82 -16.43 -18.56
CA LYS A 50 3.91 -15.51 -18.94
C LYS A 50 5.16 -15.66 -18.07
N GLY A 51 5.08 -16.32 -16.93
CA GLY A 51 6.21 -16.53 -16.00
C GLY A 51 6.94 -15.24 -15.63
N GLU A 52 8.26 -15.27 -15.69
CA GLU A 52 9.15 -14.14 -15.36
C GLU A 52 8.94 -12.87 -16.19
N ALA A 53 8.30 -12.98 -17.36
CA ALA A 53 7.92 -11.80 -18.14
C ALA A 53 6.79 -11.00 -17.50
N PHE A 54 6.02 -11.63 -16.59
CA PHE A 54 4.88 -11.02 -15.91
C PHE A 54 5.18 -10.58 -14.48
N LEU A 55 6.02 -11.32 -13.76
CA LEU A 55 6.44 -11.02 -12.41
C LEU A 55 7.97 -11.10 -12.31
N LYS A 56 8.60 -10.05 -11.80
CA LYS A 56 10.02 -10.02 -11.46
C LYS A 56 10.19 -9.53 -10.04
N ILE A 57 10.91 -10.28 -9.23
CA ILE A 57 11.29 -9.91 -7.87
C ILE A 57 12.76 -9.52 -7.89
N LYS A 58 13.11 -8.42 -7.28
CA LYS A 58 14.48 -7.91 -7.22
C LYS A 58 15.04 -8.01 -5.82
N LYS A 59 16.37 -8.16 -5.72
CA LYS A 59 17.08 -8.41 -4.46
C LYS A 59 16.89 -7.31 -3.41
N ASP A 60 16.70 -6.08 -3.82
CA ASP A 60 16.63 -4.89 -2.95
C ASP A 60 15.21 -4.53 -2.48
N GLU A 61 14.18 -5.30 -2.88
CA GLU A 61 12.81 -5.11 -2.39
C GLU A 61 12.40 -6.08 -1.27
N HIS A 62 13.27 -7.04 -0.91
CA HIS A 62 12.99 -8.00 0.16
C HIS A 62 12.92 -7.37 1.56
N PRO A 63 12.01 -7.86 2.45
CA PRO A 63 11.01 -8.88 2.17
C PRO A 63 9.85 -8.36 1.34
N VAL A 64 9.44 -9.16 0.35
CA VAL A 64 8.34 -8.86 -0.56
C VAL A 64 7.32 -9.99 -0.60
N SER A 65 6.04 -9.63 -0.49
CA SER A 65 4.91 -10.54 -0.67
C SER A 65 4.33 -10.39 -2.08
N VAL A 66 4.15 -11.50 -2.78
CA VAL A 66 3.47 -11.52 -4.07
C VAL A 66 1.98 -11.66 -3.84
N GLN A 67 1.19 -10.64 -4.21
CA GLN A 67 -0.26 -10.70 -4.11
C GLN A 67 -0.88 -11.29 -5.37
N LEU A 68 -1.48 -12.48 -5.24
CA LEU A 68 -2.20 -13.17 -6.31
C LEU A 68 -3.70 -12.87 -6.26
N PHE A 69 -4.34 -12.90 -7.43
CA PHE A 69 -5.79 -12.94 -7.55
C PHE A 69 -6.22 -13.93 -8.63
N GLY A 70 -7.42 -14.48 -8.47
CA GLY A 70 -8.04 -15.45 -9.36
C GLY A 70 -9.30 -16.02 -8.73
N SER A 71 -9.94 -16.98 -9.40
CA SER A 71 -11.15 -17.67 -8.93
C SER A 71 -11.11 -19.18 -9.09
N ASN A 72 -10.10 -19.73 -9.79
CA ASN A 72 -9.88 -21.15 -9.96
C ASN A 72 -8.84 -21.66 -8.94
N PRO A 73 -9.18 -22.62 -8.05
CA PRO A 73 -8.31 -23.09 -6.98
C PRO A 73 -6.98 -23.69 -7.48
N GLU A 74 -7.02 -24.52 -8.53
CA GLU A 74 -5.83 -25.19 -9.09
C GLU A 74 -4.86 -24.17 -9.68
N VAL A 75 -5.39 -23.21 -10.45
CA VAL A 75 -4.60 -22.16 -11.11
C VAL A 75 -3.95 -21.24 -10.07
N ILE A 76 -4.67 -20.90 -9.00
CA ILE A 76 -4.12 -20.06 -7.91
C ILE A 76 -3.01 -20.81 -7.17
N ALA A 77 -3.20 -22.10 -6.89
CA ALA A 77 -2.23 -22.92 -6.17
C ALA A 77 -0.94 -23.11 -6.99
N GLU A 78 -1.05 -23.32 -8.29
CA GLU A 78 0.09 -23.39 -9.22
C GLU A 78 0.83 -22.04 -9.31
N ALA A 79 0.09 -20.94 -9.47
CA ALA A 79 0.67 -19.60 -9.50
C ALA A 79 1.38 -19.24 -8.18
N ALA A 80 0.84 -19.68 -7.04
CA ALA A 80 1.47 -19.47 -5.74
C ALA A 80 2.80 -20.23 -5.63
N GLN A 81 2.85 -21.46 -6.08
CA GLN A 81 4.08 -22.26 -6.14
C GLN A 81 5.12 -21.63 -7.06
N MET A 82 4.69 -21.11 -8.22
CA MET A 82 5.58 -20.37 -9.12
C MET A 82 6.14 -19.11 -8.49
N ALA A 83 5.30 -18.30 -7.83
CA ALA A 83 5.73 -17.08 -7.16
C ALA A 83 6.74 -17.38 -6.01
N GLU A 84 6.51 -18.44 -5.25
CA GLU A 84 7.46 -18.94 -4.25
C GLU A 84 8.81 -19.32 -4.90
N ALA A 85 8.80 -20.09 -5.99
CA ALA A 85 10.01 -20.49 -6.73
C ALA A 85 10.76 -19.28 -7.34
N MET A 86 10.05 -18.20 -7.65
CA MET A 86 10.60 -16.92 -8.13
C MET A 86 11.19 -16.06 -7.01
N GLY A 87 11.16 -16.51 -5.74
CA GLY A 87 11.80 -15.85 -4.61
C GLY A 87 10.88 -14.94 -3.79
N ALA A 88 9.56 -15.08 -3.87
CA ALA A 88 8.66 -14.38 -2.95
C ALA A 88 8.92 -14.79 -1.50
N ASP A 89 9.06 -13.83 -0.58
CA ASP A 89 9.20 -14.11 0.86
C ASP A 89 7.87 -14.53 1.50
N ALA A 90 6.76 -14.11 0.91
CA ALA A 90 5.41 -14.49 1.29
C ALA A 90 4.49 -14.48 0.06
N ILE A 91 3.41 -15.25 0.14
CA ILE A 91 2.32 -15.21 -0.84
C ILE A 91 1.11 -14.58 -0.16
N ASP A 92 0.45 -13.66 -0.84
CA ASP A 92 -0.79 -13.04 -0.37
C ASP A 92 -1.92 -13.30 -1.36
N PHE A 93 -3.10 -13.63 -0.87
CA PHE A 93 -4.25 -13.86 -1.73
C PHE A 93 -5.28 -12.74 -1.59
N ASN A 94 -5.64 -12.13 -2.71
CA ASN A 94 -6.56 -11.00 -2.77
C ASN A 94 -8.02 -11.45 -2.73
N MET A 95 -8.71 -11.12 -1.64
CA MET A 95 -10.16 -11.27 -1.47
C MET A 95 -10.83 -9.93 -1.08
N GLY A 96 -10.23 -8.80 -1.49
CA GLY A 96 -10.73 -7.48 -1.10
C GLY A 96 -10.89 -6.48 -2.23
N CYS A 97 -10.39 -6.75 -3.43
CA CYS A 97 -10.45 -5.82 -4.56
C CYS A 97 -11.89 -5.72 -5.08
N PRO A 98 -12.50 -4.51 -5.12
CA PRO A 98 -13.87 -4.30 -5.58
C PRO A 98 -13.94 -3.96 -7.08
N ALA A 99 -12.84 -4.07 -7.83
CA ALA A 99 -12.82 -3.73 -9.25
C ALA A 99 -13.81 -4.58 -10.02
N LYS A 100 -14.64 -3.92 -10.85
CA LYS A 100 -15.73 -4.57 -11.59
C LYS A 100 -15.28 -5.81 -12.36
N GLN A 101 -14.18 -5.72 -13.07
CA GLN A 101 -13.63 -6.83 -13.86
C GLN A 101 -13.26 -8.05 -13.00
N LEU A 102 -12.74 -7.85 -11.77
CA LEU A 102 -12.42 -8.96 -10.87
C LEU A 102 -13.71 -9.59 -10.31
N VAL A 103 -14.66 -8.76 -9.93
CA VAL A 103 -15.96 -9.21 -9.41
C VAL A 103 -16.70 -10.04 -10.46
N GLU A 104 -16.75 -9.57 -11.71
CA GLU A 104 -17.37 -10.30 -12.84
C GLU A 104 -16.65 -11.63 -13.14
N ALA A 105 -15.36 -11.73 -12.84
CA ALA A 105 -14.58 -12.97 -12.93
C ALA A 105 -14.68 -13.87 -11.69
N GLY A 106 -15.52 -13.54 -10.72
CA GLY A 106 -15.68 -14.30 -9.46
C GLY A 106 -14.45 -14.23 -8.54
N ALA A 107 -13.64 -13.17 -8.65
CA ALA A 107 -12.40 -12.97 -7.90
C ALA A 107 -12.47 -11.72 -6.99
N GLY A 108 -11.41 -11.47 -6.24
CA GLY A 108 -11.35 -10.33 -5.33
C GLY A 108 -12.43 -10.42 -4.23
N VAL A 109 -13.12 -9.32 -3.97
CA VAL A 109 -14.13 -9.27 -2.90
C VAL A 109 -15.34 -10.18 -3.14
N ASP A 110 -15.60 -10.59 -4.38
CA ASP A 110 -16.70 -11.50 -4.69
C ASP A 110 -16.54 -12.86 -4.02
N LEU A 111 -15.31 -13.33 -3.85
CA LEU A 111 -15.01 -14.59 -3.15
C LEU A 111 -15.53 -14.62 -1.72
N MET A 112 -15.57 -13.49 -1.03
CA MET A 112 -16.08 -13.44 0.35
C MET A 112 -17.57 -13.82 0.46
N ARG A 113 -18.32 -13.79 -0.64
CA ARG A 113 -19.72 -14.27 -0.68
C ARG A 113 -19.87 -15.80 -0.68
N PHE A 114 -18.76 -16.50 -0.87
CA PHE A 114 -18.71 -17.96 -1.04
C PHE A 114 -17.68 -18.58 -0.09
N PRO A 115 -17.97 -18.68 1.24
CA PRO A 115 -17.03 -19.19 2.24
C PRO A 115 -16.45 -20.56 1.92
N GLU A 116 -17.25 -21.49 1.38
CA GLU A 116 -16.78 -22.84 1.00
C GLU A 116 -15.73 -22.78 -0.13
N LYS A 117 -15.92 -21.90 -1.10
CA LYS A 117 -14.94 -21.69 -2.18
C LYS A 117 -13.65 -21.07 -1.64
N VAL A 118 -13.76 -20.15 -0.69
CA VAL A 118 -12.58 -19.59 0.01
C VAL A 118 -11.80 -20.72 0.69
N LYS A 119 -12.48 -21.58 1.45
CA LYS A 119 -11.88 -22.74 2.12
C LYS A 119 -11.16 -23.67 1.13
N GLU A 120 -11.81 -23.99 0.02
CA GLU A 120 -11.24 -24.83 -1.06
C GLU A 120 -9.94 -24.22 -1.59
N ILE A 121 -9.97 -22.93 -2.03
CA ILE A 121 -8.81 -22.21 -2.55
C ILE A 121 -7.67 -22.21 -1.52
N LEU A 122 -7.93 -21.75 -0.30
CA LEU A 122 -6.90 -21.61 0.73
C LEU A 122 -6.27 -22.95 1.11
N THR A 123 -7.08 -24.02 1.23
CA THR A 123 -6.58 -25.37 1.51
C THR A 123 -5.67 -25.87 0.38
N MET A 124 -6.06 -25.65 -0.87
CA MET A 124 -5.27 -26.09 -2.02
C MET A 124 -3.95 -25.31 -2.15
N VAL A 125 -3.99 -23.98 -1.98
CA VAL A 125 -2.79 -23.15 -1.98
C VAL A 125 -1.83 -23.54 -0.86
N ARG A 126 -2.35 -23.71 0.38
CA ARG A 126 -1.52 -24.09 1.53
C ARG A 126 -0.78 -25.41 1.34
N ARG A 127 -1.37 -26.36 0.65
CA ARG A 127 -0.72 -27.65 0.33
C ARG A 127 0.44 -27.52 -0.63
N LYS A 128 0.48 -26.47 -1.46
CA LYS A 128 1.48 -26.28 -2.52
C LYS A 128 2.65 -25.40 -2.12
N VAL A 129 2.47 -24.45 -1.18
CA VAL A 129 3.51 -23.50 -0.79
C VAL A 129 3.99 -23.74 0.64
N LYS A 130 5.26 -23.43 0.91
CA LYS A 130 5.88 -23.51 2.26
C LYS A 130 6.12 -22.14 2.88
N SER A 131 6.26 -21.12 2.03
CA SER A 131 6.40 -19.73 2.46
C SER A 131 5.16 -19.26 3.22
N PRO A 132 5.26 -18.19 4.01
CA PRO A 132 4.12 -17.56 4.65
C PRO A 132 3.01 -17.27 3.63
N LEU A 133 1.79 -17.70 3.96
CA LEU A 133 0.61 -17.50 3.15
C LEU A 133 -0.35 -16.58 3.89
N THR A 134 -0.66 -15.44 3.30
CA THR A 134 -1.54 -14.42 3.88
C THR A 134 -2.75 -14.16 2.99
N ILE A 135 -3.76 -13.54 3.57
CA ILE A 135 -4.92 -13.08 2.81
C ILE A 135 -5.18 -11.59 3.05
N LYS A 136 -5.72 -10.92 2.03
CA LYS A 136 -6.20 -9.55 2.18
C LYS A 136 -7.70 -9.46 1.88
N ILE A 137 -8.48 -9.07 2.90
CA ILE A 137 -9.94 -9.05 2.87
C ILE A 137 -10.53 -7.64 3.06
N ARG A 138 -11.83 -7.52 2.84
CA ARG A 138 -12.70 -6.40 3.27
C ARG A 138 -13.62 -6.81 4.42
N SER A 139 -14.53 -5.90 4.86
CA SER A 139 -15.59 -6.22 5.82
C SER A 139 -16.56 -7.29 5.29
N GLY A 140 -16.83 -7.25 4.01
CA GLY A 140 -17.83 -8.05 3.31
C GLY A 140 -18.35 -7.34 2.06
N TRP A 141 -19.49 -7.79 1.54
CA TRP A 141 -20.08 -7.26 0.31
C TRP A 141 -20.75 -5.90 0.52
N ASP A 142 -21.66 -5.81 1.45
CA ASP A 142 -22.42 -4.61 1.84
C ASP A 142 -22.69 -4.57 3.34
N SER A 143 -23.42 -3.58 3.81
CA SER A 143 -23.72 -3.42 5.25
C SER A 143 -24.57 -4.52 5.88
N LYS A 144 -25.26 -5.32 5.07
CA LYS A 144 -26.06 -6.47 5.55
C LYS A 144 -25.28 -7.79 5.48
N ASN A 145 -24.21 -7.83 4.71
CA ASN A 145 -23.40 -8.99 4.42
C ASN A 145 -21.94 -8.73 4.83
N ILE A 146 -21.73 -8.50 6.14
CA ILE A 146 -20.43 -8.36 6.79
C ILE A 146 -20.03 -9.73 7.33
N ASN A 147 -18.94 -10.32 6.80
CA ASN A 147 -18.49 -11.66 7.15
C ASN A 147 -16.97 -11.79 7.33
N ALA A 148 -16.28 -10.69 7.57
CA ALA A 148 -14.83 -10.70 7.76
C ALA A 148 -14.39 -11.65 8.89
N VAL A 149 -15.13 -11.72 10.00
CA VAL A 149 -14.82 -12.62 11.12
C VAL A 149 -14.95 -14.09 10.72
N GLU A 150 -16.00 -14.45 9.99
CA GLU A 150 -16.20 -15.81 9.48
C GLU A 150 -15.06 -16.21 8.52
N ILE A 151 -14.76 -15.38 7.52
CA ILE A 151 -13.68 -15.63 6.56
C ILE A 151 -12.33 -15.74 7.27
N SER A 152 -12.11 -14.97 8.33
CA SER A 152 -10.87 -15.00 9.09
C SER A 152 -10.68 -16.32 9.84
N LYS A 153 -11.74 -16.88 10.42
CA LYS A 153 -11.71 -18.20 11.06
C LYS A 153 -11.45 -19.32 10.05
N ILE A 154 -12.15 -19.29 8.91
CA ILE A 154 -11.90 -20.23 7.81
C ILE A 154 -10.43 -20.17 7.36
N ALA A 155 -9.86 -18.95 7.24
CA ALA A 155 -8.48 -18.78 6.86
C ALA A 155 -7.51 -19.39 7.88
N GLU A 156 -7.73 -19.15 9.18
CA GLU A 156 -6.93 -19.77 10.25
C GLU A 156 -7.01 -21.29 10.20
N ASP A 157 -8.20 -21.85 10.05
CA ASP A 157 -8.42 -23.30 9.93
C ASP A 157 -7.74 -23.91 8.69
N CYS A 158 -7.55 -23.14 7.62
CA CYS A 158 -6.83 -23.54 6.43
C CYS A 158 -5.30 -23.38 6.55
N GLY A 159 -4.77 -22.91 7.69
CA GLY A 159 -3.34 -22.73 7.93
C GLY A 159 -2.76 -21.47 7.27
N ILE A 160 -3.55 -20.39 7.19
CA ILE A 160 -3.08 -19.06 6.80
C ILE A 160 -2.25 -18.45 7.93
N ASP A 161 -1.14 -17.79 7.58
CA ASP A 161 -0.19 -17.27 8.55
C ASP A 161 -0.51 -15.85 9.04
N ALA A 162 -1.29 -15.06 8.29
CA ALA A 162 -1.79 -13.74 8.72
C ALA A 162 -2.94 -13.24 7.84
N ILE A 163 -3.70 -12.30 8.39
CA ILE A 163 -4.85 -11.68 7.72
C ILE A 163 -4.66 -10.16 7.67
N SER A 164 -4.74 -9.57 6.49
CA SER A 164 -4.84 -8.11 6.32
C SER A 164 -6.30 -7.73 6.08
N ILE A 165 -6.85 -6.87 6.93
CA ILE A 165 -8.25 -6.45 6.82
C ILE A 165 -8.39 -4.96 6.52
N HIS A 166 -9.08 -4.60 5.42
CA HIS A 166 -9.57 -3.25 5.15
C HIS A 166 -11.07 -3.18 5.52
N PRO A 167 -11.42 -2.59 6.68
CA PRO A 167 -12.78 -2.67 7.23
C PRO A 167 -13.74 -1.65 6.57
N ARG A 168 -13.87 -1.78 5.28
CA ARG A 168 -14.92 -1.20 4.42
C ARG A 168 -15.54 -2.31 3.60
N THR A 169 -16.84 -2.22 3.34
CA THR A 169 -17.51 -3.15 2.43
C THR A 169 -17.14 -2.86 0.96
N LYS A 170 -17.46 -3.79 0.07
CA LYS A 170 -17.31 -3.57 -1.38
C LYS A 170 -18.10 -2.33 -1.83
N ASP A 171 -19.32 -2.17 -1.35
CA ASP A 171 -20.20 -1.05 -1.76
C ASP A 171 -19.75 0.31 -1.22
N GLN A 172 -19.10 0.34 -0.05
CA GLN A 172 -18.46 1.55 0.44
C GLN A 172 -17.30 2.00 -0.46
N GLY A 173 -16.58 1.05 -1.08
CA GLY A 173 -15.38 1.37 -1.83
C GLY A 173 -14.34 2.06 -0.96
N PHE A 174 -14.25 3.40 -1.08
CA PHE A 174 -13.40 4.27 -0.25
C PHE A 174 -14.19 5.37 0.47
N ARG A 175 -15.52 5.35 0.41
CA ARG A 175 -16.39 6.33 1.06
C ARG A 175 -16.49 6.10 2.56
N GLY A 176 -16.81 7.14 3.31
CA GLY A 176 -16.93 7.09 4.76
C GLY A 176 -15.60 6.80 5.47
N ARG A 177 -15.66 6.32 6.68
CA ARG A 177 -14.49 5.90 7.49
C ARG A 177 -14.37 4.38 7.50
N ALA A 178 -13.13 3.89 7.63
CA ALA A 178 -12.86 2.49 7.92
C ALA A 178 -13.29 2.17 9.35
N ASP A 179 -14.05 1.12 9.54
CA ASP A 179 -14.54 0.71 10.86
C ASP A 179 -13.46 -0.09 11.62
N TRP A 180 -12.58 0.60 12.32
CA TRP A 180 -11.49 -0.06 13.05
C TRP A 180 -11.96 -1.03 14.12
N LYS A 181 -13.19 -0.91 14.65
CA LYS A 181 -13.73 -1.87 15.60
C LYS A 181 -13.76 -3.30 15.03
N LEU A 182 -14.10 -3.41 13.74
CA LEU A 182 -14.10 -4.72 13.07
C LEU A 182 -12.70 -5.33 12.98
N ILE A 183 -11.63 -4.53 12.91
CA ILE A 183 -10.24 -5.04 13.01
C ILE A 183 -10.05 -5.72 14.38
N GLY A 184 -10.48 -5.06 15.46
CA GLY A 184 -10.42 -5.61 16.81
C GLY A 184 -11.29 -6.86 17.00
N GLU A 185 -12.45 -6.94 16.35
CA GLU A 185 -13.30 -8.13 16.36
C GLU A 185 -12.63 -9.32 15.66
N VAL A 186 -12.03 -9.09 14.49
CA VAL A 186 -11.24 -10.12 13.79
C VAL A 186 -10.06 -10.55 14.65
N LYS A 187 -9.30 -9.60 15.25
CA LYS A 187 -8.17 -9.93 16.13
C LYS A 187 -8.55 -10.80 17.32
N LYS A 188 -9.70 -10.55 17.91
CA LYS A 188 -10.23 -11.38 19.02
C LYS A 188 -10.70 -12.76 18.57
N ALA A 189 -11.06 -12.91 17.30
CA ALA A 189 -11.66 -14.13 16.77
C ALA A 189 -10.64 -15.17 16.28
N VAL A 190 -9.37 -14.74 16.02
CA VAL A 190 -8.29 -15.60 15.52
C VAL A 190 -7.02 -15.43 16.36
N ARG A 191 -6.13 -16.44 16.33
CA ARG A 191 -4.83 -16.42 17.03
C ARG A 191 -3.70 -15.94 16.13
N ILE A 192 -3.85 -16.11 14.81
CA ILE A 192 -2.87 -15.66 13.83
C ILE A 192 -2.77 -14.12 13.80
N PRO A 193 -1.65 -13.57 13.35
CA PRO A 193 -1.48 -12.13 13.20
C PRO A 193 -2.54 -11.47 12.33
N VAL A 194 -3.04 -10.32 12.78
CA VAL A 194 -3.99 -9.47 12.08
C VAL A 194 -3.34 -8.13 11.76
N VAL A 195 -3.41 -7.72 10.50
CA VAL A 195 -2.87 -6.46 9.99
C VAL A 195 -4.02 -5.52 9.64
N GLY A 196 -4.17 -4.43 10.39
CA GLY A 196 -5.18 -3.41 10.14
C GLY A 196 -4.85 -2.54 8.94
N ASN A 197 -5.84 -2.21 8.11
CA ASN A 197 -5.68 -1.34 6.95
C ASN A 197 -6.85 -0.37 6.81
N GLY A 198 -6.57 0.89 6.53
CA GLY A 198 -7.59 1.91 6.22
C GLY A 198 -7.39 3.19 7.03
N ASP A 199 -7.47 4.32 6.32
CA ASP A 199 -7.45 5.70 6.83
C ASP A 199 -6.19 6.12 7.61
N VAL A 200 -5.13 5.35 7.59
CA VAL A 200 -3.82 5.72 8.16
C VAL A 200 -3.10 6.63 7.18
N THR A 201 -3.01 7.91 7.51
CA THR A 201 -2.39 8.97 6.70
C THR A 201 -1.19 9.64 7.37
N GLN A 202 -0.92 9.30 8.62
CA GLN A 202 0.22 9.78 9.41
C GLN A 202 0.65 8.72 10.43
N PRO A 203 1.90 8.75 10.91
CA PRO A 203 2.42 7.73 11.83
C PRO A 203 1.62 7.58 13.13
N SER A 204 1.11 8.68 13.68
CA SER A 204 0.28 8.64 14.90
C SER A 204 -1.00 7.81 14.73
N LEU A 205 -1.63 7.84 13.55
CA LEU A 205 -2.80 7.01 13.26
C LEU A 205 -2.46 5.51 13.15
N ALA A 206 -1.23 5.17 12.77
CA ALA A 206 -0.80 3.79 12.80
C ALA A 206 -0.65 3.29 14.25
N LYS A 207 -0.08 4.11 15.12
CA LYS A 207 0.00 3.83 16.56
C LYS A 207 -1.40 3.68 17.17
N GLU A 208 -2.29 4.63 16.90
CA GLU A 208 -3.67 4.63 17.37
C GLU A 208 -4.41 3.35 16.94
N MET A 209 -4.26 2.92 15.67
CA MET A 209 -4.86 1.68 15.19
C MET A 209 -4.35 0.46 15.96
N LEU A 210 -3.04 0.36 16.23
CA LEU A 210 -2.48 -0.74 17.02
C LEU A 210 -3.04 -0.75 18.45
N GLU A 211 -3.12 0.41 19.09
CA GLU A 211 -3.60 0.56 20.48
C GLU A 211 -5.12 0.31 20.59
N GLU A 212 -5.91 0.84 19.66
CA GLU A 212 -7.37 0.72 19.68
C GLU A 212 -7.85 -0.70 19.34
N THR A 213 -7.20 -1.33 18.37
CA THR A 213 -7.71 -2.62 17.83
C THR A 213 -6.97 -3.83 18.33
N GLY A 214 -5.76 -3.66 18.89
CA GLY A 214 -4.88 -4.76 19.28
C GLY A 214 -4.31 -5.54 18.09
N CYS A 215 -4.41 -5.04 16.85
CA CYS A 215 -3.83 -5.70 15.68
C CYS A 215 -2.29 -5.74 15.78
N ASP A 216 -1.66 -6.68 15.06
CA ASP A 216 -0.23 -6.97 15.17
C ASP A 216 0.62 -6.11 14.21
N GLY A 217 -0.02 -5.50 13.21
CA GLY A 217 0.63 -4.64 12.23
C GLY A 217 -0.35 -3.72 11.54
N VAL A 218 0.18 -2.76 10.79
CA VAL A 218 -0.61 -1.76 10.05
C VAL A 218 -0.19 -1.72 8.59
N MET A 219 -1.15 -1.90 7.71
CA MET A 219 -0.94 -1.79 6.26
C MET A 219 -1.38 -0.40 5.78
N ILE A 220 -0.50 0.28 5.07
CA ILE A 220 -0.70 1.65 4.61
C ILE A 220 -0.83 1.67 3.09
N GLY A 221 -1.96 2.15 2.59
CA GLY A 221 -2.19 2.35 1.16
C GLY A 221 -2.05 3.82 0.77
N ARG A 222 -3.16 4.51 0.59
CA ARG A 222 -3.22 5.90 0.11
C ARG A 222 -2.42 6.89 0.96
N GLY A 223 -2.22 6.61 2.25
CA GLY A 223 -1.40 7.45 3.14
C GLY A 223 0.08 7.49 2.78
N ALA A 224 0.58 6.53 2.00
CA ALA A 224 1.96 6.52 1.50
C ALA A 224 2.16 7.33 0.21
N LEU A 225 1.07 7.72 -0.46
CA LEU A 225 1.13 8.44 -1.74
C LEU A 225 1.64 9.87 -1.53
N GLY A 226 2.80 10.18 -2.11
CA GLY A 226 3.50 11.45 -1.89
C GLY A 226 4.00 11.65 -0.45
N ASN A 227 4.00 10.58 0.35
CA ASN A 227 4.41 10.58 1.75
C ASN A 227 5.12 9.27 2.15
N PRO A 228 6.23 8.91 1.51
CA PRO A 228 6.96 7.68 1.87
C PRO A 228 7.54 7.74 3.29
N TRP A 229 7.69 8.92 3.89
CA TRP A 229 8.14 9.10 5.28
C TRP A 229 7.19 8.47 6.32
N ILE A 230 5.96 8.11 5.93
CA ILE A 230 5.00 7.44 6.80
C ILE A 230 5.53 6.11 7.34
N PHE A 231 6.50 5.49 6.65
CA PHE A 231 7.18 4.27 7.08
C PHE A 231 8.39 4.53 7.98
N GLY A 232 8.73 5.78 8.29
CA GLY A 232 9.89 6.18 9.09
C GLY A 232 9.80 5.76 10.57
N PHE A 233 9.62 4.46 10.78
CA PHE A 233 9.74 3.83 12.10
C PHE A 233 11.18 3.38 12.27
N LYS A 234 11.95 4.04 13.13
CA LYS A 234 13.35 3.66 13.34
C LYS A 234 13.50 2.46 14.25
N ASN A 235 14.65 1.79 14.13
CA ASN A 235 15.11 0.66 14.94
C ASN A 235 15.12 0.90 16.46
N SER A 236 14.79 2.13 16.90
CA SER A 236 14.64 2.49 18.32
C SER A 236 13.36 1.92 18.97
N GLY A 237 12.46 1.30 18.19
CA GLY A 237 11.17 0.84 18.69
C GLY A 237 10.21 1.97 19.09
N ARG A 238 10.55 3.20 18.77
CA ARG A 238 9.74 4.39 19.10
C ARG A 238 9.13 4.99 17.84
N TRP A 239 7.88 5.34 17.95
CA TRP A 239 7.23 6.22 16.99
C TRP A 239 7.85 7.59 17.12
N GLU A 240 8.70 8.00 16.18
CA GLU A 240 9.18 9.39 16.18
C GLU A 240 8.00 10.30 15.85
N GLU A 241 7.79 11.28 16.68
CA GLU A 241 6.94 12.43 16.37
C GLU A 241 7.65 13.30 15.32
N LYS A 242 7.75 12.78 14.09
CA LYS A 242 8.17 13.62 12.98
C LYS A 242 7.05 14.57 12.61
N PRO A 243 7.38 15.79 12.18
CA PRO A 243 6.37 16.71 11.69
C PRO A 243 5.55 16.01 10.61
N ALA A 244 4.23 16.14 10.71
CA ALA A 244 3.27 15.51 9.78
C ALA A 244 3.52 15.87 8.31
N THR A 245 4.35 16.87 8.05
CA THR A 245 4.71 17.35 6.72
C THR A 245 6.21 17.63 6.66
N PRO A 246 6.97 16.93 5.78
CA PRO A 246 8.39 17.19 5.59
C PRO A 246 8.62 18.60 5.01
N PRO A 247 9.77 19.23 5.27
CA PRO A 247 10.15 20.52 4.69
C PRO A 247 10.09 20.49 3.16
N LEU A 248 9.76 21.62 2.53
CA LEU A 248 9.64 21.72 1.06
C LEU A 248 10.88 21.22 0.32
N GLY A 249 12.08 21.57 0.78
CA GLY A 249 13.32 21.09 0.19
C GLY A 249 13.52 19.58 0.30
N GLU A 250 13.02 18.96 1.38
CA GLU A 250 13.05 17.50 1.52
C GLU A 250 12.05 16.83 0.56
N LYS A 251 10.85 17.40 0.41
CA LYS A 251 9.88 16.92 -0.59
C LYS A 251 10.45 16.98 -2.01
N GLN A 252 11.11 18.10 -2.37
CA GLN A 252 11.71 18.27 -3.68
C GLN A 252 12.82 17.24 -3.95
N ARG A 253 13.70 17.00 -2.97
CA ARG A 253 14.73 15.95 -3.05
C ARG A 253 14.12 14.56 -3.21
N MET A 254 13.06 14.26 -2.46
CA MET A 254 12.36 12.99 -2.54
C MET A 254 11.69 12.77 -3.91
N ILE A 255 11.07 13.81 -4.48
CA ILE A 255 10.52 13.75 -5.85
C ILE A 255 11.62 13.40 -6.85
N HIS A 256 12.77 14.05 -6.74
CA HIS A 256 13.91 13.78 -7.62
C HIS A 256 14.41 12.35 -7.45
N TYR A 257 14.63 11.91 -6.22
CA TYR A 257 15.10 10.56 -5.93
C TYR A 257 14.14 9.48 -6.43
N HIS A 258 12.85 9.62 -6.14
CA HIS A 258 11.83 8.69 -6.61
C HIS A 258 11.76 8.66 -8.14
N PHE A 259 11.91 9.81 -8.81
CA PHE A 259 12.00 9.83 -10.27
C PHE A 259 13.18 9.02 -10.79
N LEU A 260 14.37 9.13 -10.18
CA LEU A 260 15.55 8.36 -10.58
C LEU A 260 15.31 6.85 -10.47
N LEU A 261 14.65 6.38 -9.41
CA LEU A 261 14.25 4.97 -9.28
C LEU A 261 13.31 4.53 -10.41
N VAL A 262 12.31 5.37 -10.73
CA VAL A 262 11.38 5.11 -11.84
C VAL A 262 12.10 5.14 -13.19
N GLN A 263 13.04 6.07 -13.40
CA GLN A 263 13.84 6.15 -14.63
C GLN A 263 14.73 4.92 -14.80
N ALA A 264 15.36 4.45 -13.74
CA ALA A 264 16.18 3.23 -13.76
C ALA A 264 15.37 1.98 -14.15
N HIS A 265 14.07 1.98 -13.84
CA HIS A 265 13.18 0.84 -14.13
C HIS A 265 12.50 0.93 -15.50
N TRP A 266 11.96 2.10 -15.85
CA TRP A 266 11.13 2.30 -17.05
C TRP A 266 11.85 3.03 -18.20
N GLY A 267 13.11 3.41 -18.02
CA GLY A 267 13.82 4.33 -18.91
C GLY A 267 13.25 5.76 -18.82
N GLU A 268 13.92 6.71 -19.43
CA GLU A 268 13.60 8.13 -19.29
C GLU A 268 12.20 8.49 -19.79
N LYS A 269 11.85 8.09 -21.02
CA LYS A 269 10.52 8.37 -21.60
C LYS A 269 9.40 7.71 -20.80
N GLY A 270 9.62 6.48 -20.34
CA GLY A 270 8.69 5.77 -19.46
C GLY A 270 8.50 6.48 -18.14
N ALA A 271 9.59 6.94 -17.53
CA ALA A 271 9.56 7.68 -16.26
C ALA A 271 8.77 8.98 -16.37
N VAL A 272 9.04 9.83 -17.34
CA VAL A 272 8.30 11.09 -17.53
C VAL A 272 6.78 10.84 -17.66
N LYS A 273 6.39 9.78 -18.35
CA LYS A 273 4.98 9.43 -18.53
C LYS A 273 4.33 8.92 -17.22
N THR A 274 4.99 8.00 -16.50
CA THR A 274 4.40 7.29 -15.36
C THR A 274 4.51 8.06 -14.06
N PHE A 275 5.54 8.90 -13.90
CA PHE A 275 5.85 9.57 -12.64
C PHE A 275 4.94 10.76 -12.31
N ARG A 276 4.24 11.35 -13.30
CA ARG A 276 3.35 12.52 -13.09
C ARG A 276 2.32 12.32 -11.97
N LYS A 277 1.76 11.12 -11.84
CA LYS A 277 0.84 10.78 -10.75
C LYS A 277 1.48 10.95 -9.37
N HIS A 278 2.75 10.60 -9.23
CA HIS A 278 3.49 10.75 -7.97
C HIS A 278 3.73 12.23 -7.66
N ILE A 279 4.07 13.05 -8.67
CA ILE A 279 4.20 14.51 -8.48
C ILE A 279 2.88 15.09 -7.95
N TYR A 280 1.74 14.68 -8.49
CA TYR A 280 0.42 15.13 -8.01
C TYR A 280 0.24 14.83 -6.52
N TRP A 281 0.63 13.65 -6.07
CA TRP A 281 0.51 13.28 -4.66
C TRP A 281 1.50 14.04 -3.77
N TYR A 282 2.75 14.20 -4.18
CA TYR A 282 3.77 14.96 -3.41
C TYR A 282 3.39 16.43 -3.24
N THR A 283 2.71 17.01 -4.20
CA THR A 283 2.38 18.45 -4.21
C THR A 283 0.93 18.74 -3.81
N LYS A 284 0.13 17.71 -3.53
CA LYS A 284 -1.26 17.85 -3.09
C LYS A 284 -1.35 18.72 -1.83
N GLY A 285 -2.23 19.72 -1.88
CA GLY A 285 -2.46 20.64 -0.76
C GLY A 285 -1.45 21.79 -0.66
N LEU A 286 -0.42 21.84 -1.50
CA LEU A 286 0.46 23.00 -1.57
C LEU A 286 -0.20 24.15 -2.38
N PRO A 287 0.15 25.42 -2.08
CA PRO A 287 -0.38 26.58 -2.80
C PRO A 287 -0.20 26.45 -4.31
N GLY A 288 -1.24 26.76 -5.09
CA GLY A 288 -1.18 26.73 -6.55
C GLY A 288 -1.06 25.33 -7.20
N CYS A 289 -1.19 24.24 -6.45
CA CYS A 289 -0.98 22.89 -6.95
C CYS A 289 -1.89 22.54 -8.15
N SER A 290 -3.14 22.98 -8.19
CA SER A 290 -4.06 22.70 -9.30
C SER A 290 -3.57 23.27 -10.63
N SER A 291 -3.09 24.52 -10.63
CA SER A 291 -2.50 25.16 -11.83
C SER A 291 -1.21 24.45 -12.26
N PHE A 292 -0.36 24.07 -11.30
CA PHE A 292 0.85 23.29 -11.55
C PHE A 292 0.53 21.93 -12.19
N HIS A 293 -0.43 21.19 -11.63
CA HIS A 293 -0.86 19.88 -12.14
C HIS A 293 -1.35 19.95 -13.59
N SER A 294 -2.09 21.01 -13.95
CA SER A 294 -2.57 21.21 -15.33
C SER A 294 -1.41 21.36 -16.33
N LYS A 295 -0.32 22.03 -15.92
CA LYS A 295 0.88 22.20 -16.76
C LYS A 295 1.64 20.89 -16.99
N LEU A 296 1.66 19.98 -16.02
CA LEU A 296 2.38 18.71 -16.10
C LEU A 296 1.87 17.80 -17.23
N SER A 297 0.60 17.89 -17.61
CA SER A 297 -0.02 16.98 -18.58
C SER A 297 0.63 17.02 -19.97
N GLY A 298 1.15 18.19 -20.37
CA GLY A 298 1.80 18.43 -21.67
C GLY A 298 3.29 18.09 -21.73
N ILE A 299 3.97 17.94 -20.59
CA ILE A 299 5.42 17.76 -20.53
C ILE A 299 5.80 16.36 -21.01
N ARG A 300 6.79 16.24 -21.88
CA ARG A 300 7.30 14.97 -22.44
C ARG A 300 8.78 14.74 -22.16
N GLU A 301 9.53 15.81 -21.93
CA GLU A 301 10.97 15.80 -21.71
C GLU A 301 11.29 15.92 -20.23
N LYS A 302 12.35 15.25 -19.80
CA LYS A 302 12.79 15.18 -18.41
C LYS A 302 13.20 16.56 -17.88
N GLU A 303 14.00 17.28 -18.65
CA GLU A 303 14.51 18.60 -18.30
C GLU A 303 13.36 19.59 -18.05
N ALA A 304 12.39 19.61 -18.95
CA ALA A 304 11.19 20.45 -18.80
C ALA A 304 10.34 20.05 -17.58
N LEU A 305 10.31 18.75 -17.23
CA LEU A 305 9.63 18.26 -16.03
C LEU A 305 10.29 18.79 -14.76
N PHE A 306 11.62 18.70 -14.68
CA PHE A 306 12.37 19.17 -13.50
C PHE A 306 12.38 20.69 -13.39
N GLU A 307 12.46 21.42 -14.51
CA GLU A 307 12.32 22.87 -14.53
C GLU A 307 10.95 23.31 -13.99
N ALA A 308 9.87 22.63 -14.42
CA ALA A 308 8.54 22.91 -13.92
C ALA A 308 8.41 22.61 -12.42
N ILE A 309 8.99 21.51 -11.92
CA ILE A 309 9.01 21.16 -10.49
C ILE A 309 9.79 22.23 -9.71
N HIS A 310 11.00 22.59 -10.17
CA HIS A 310 11.85 23.58 -9.50
C HIS A 310 11.14 24.95 -9.40
N SER A 311 10.65 25.47 -10.52
CA SER A 311 9.91 26.72 -10.59
C SER A 311 8.67 26.73 -9.67
N TYR A 312 7.97 25.59 -9.55
CA TYR A 312 6.83 25.47 -8.67
C TYR A 312 7.25 25.51 -7.19
N PHE A 313 8.28 24.79 -6.79
CA PHE A 313 8.76 24.79 -5.41
C PHE A 313 9.32 26.17 -4.99
N ASP A 314 10.01 26.89 -5.89
CA ASP A 314 10.46 28.27 -5.68
C ASP A 314 9.26 29.22 -5.45
N PHE A 315 8.19 29.07 -6.24
CA PHE A 315 6.96 29.85 -6.06
C PHE A 315 6.35 29.60 -4.67
N VAL A 316 6.22 28.34 -4.26
CA VAL A 316 5.65 27.99 -2.94
C VAL A 316 6.52 28.53 -1.80
N GLN A 317 7.85 28.47 -1.95
CA GLN A 317 8.79 28.94 -0.92
C GLN A 317 8.73 30.46 -0.74
N LYS A 318 8.69 31.22 -1.84
CA LYS A 318 8.54 32.69 -1.81
C LYS A 318 7.20 33.12 -1.20
N GLY A 319 6.10 32.44 -1.53
CA GLY A 319 4.79 32.70 -0.94
C GLY A 319 4.76 32.49 0.58
N ASN A 320 5.42 31.45 1.10
CA ASN A 320 5.54 31.19 2.53
C ASN A 320 6.39 32.25 3.25
N GLN A 321 7.44 32.79 2.61
CA GLN A 321 8.24 33.89 3.18
C GLN A 321 7.45 35.19 3.33
N CYS A 322 6.61 35.54 2.37
CA CYS A 322 5.73 36.71 2.46
C CYS A 322 4.71 36.61 3.60
N GLN A 323 4.15 35.42 3.85
CA GLN A 323 3.21 35.21 4.95
C GLN A 323 3.88 35.28 6.33
N SER A 324 5.12 34.82 6.47
CA SER A 324 5.88 34.93 7.72
C SER A 324 6.26 36.38 8.07
N PHE A 325 6.54 37.22 7.09
CA PHE A 325 6.80 38.66 7.29
C PHE A 325 5.54 39.44 7.65
N GLY A 326 4.36 39.05 7.17
CA GLY A 326 3.06 39.66 7.51
C GLY A 326 2.62 39.39 8.93
N SER A 327 2.89 38.19 9.46
CA SER A 327 2.52 37.81 10.83
C SER A 327 3.42 38.46 11.92
N ALA A 328 4.63 38.85 11.57
CA ALA A 328 5.56 39.53 12.50
C ALA A 328 5.22 41.02 12.69
N LYS A 329 4.59 41.68 11.72
CA LYS A 329 4.23 43.11 11.79
C LYS A 329 3.00 43.40 12.63
N ASN A 330 2.16 42.46 12.99
CA ASN A 330 0.94 42.67 13.75
C ASN A 330 1.07 42.43 15.29
N ARG A 331 2.31 42.22 15.79
CA ARG A 331 2.54 42.06 17.25
C ARG A 331 3.21 43.23 17.96
N SER A 332 3.36 44.39 17.32
CA SER A 332 4.07 45.52 17.89
C SER A 332 3.29 46.83 17.86
N VAL A 333 1.97 46.85 18.08
CA VAL A 333 1.22 48.06 18.42
C VAL A 333 0.05 47.67 19.32
N THR A 334 0.29 47.49 20.61
CA THR A 334 -0.58 47.86 21.75
C THR A 334 0.28 47.77 22.99
N GLY A 335 0.87 48.91 23.32
CA GLY A 335 1.38 49.20 24.64
C GLY A 335 0.37 50.06 25.37
#